data_626d41a97811c2815dd34ef4157c532b
#
_entry.id   626d41a97811c2815dd34ef4157c532b
#
_cell.length_a   1.000
_cell.length_b   1.000
_cell.length_c   1.000
_cell.angle_alpha   90.00
_cell.angle_beta   90.00
_cell.angle_gamma   90.00
#
_symmetry.space_group_name_H-M   'P 1'
#
loop_
_entity.id
_entity.type
_entity.pdbx_description
1 polymer ?
#
loop_
_entity_poly.entity_id
_entity_poly.type
_entity_poly.pdbx_seq_one_letter_code
_entity_poly.pdbx_strand_id
1 'polypeptide(L)'
;DWKKSFRGYWKLMVYTIDYLKTIAPVDVIVISGNHDYERMYYVGDVIDGWYRNDDAVTVDNNNEPRKYYRYGTNMLMFTHGDKEKAQNIPLIMATEQPEMFAATSHREAHCGHFHKEQVNEYRGIKVRFIPSICPNDSWHKQMGYESKRTGQAYIWSKARGMEGYNQYNV
;
A
#
# COMPACT_ATOMS: atom_id res chain seq x y z
N ASP A 1 -10.31 21.85 -6.91
CA ASP A 1 -9.27 22.61 -6.20
C ASP A 1 -8.39 21.65 -5.42
N TRP A 2 -7.14 21.48 -5.87
CA TRP A 2 -6.17 20.55 -5.29
C TRP A 2 -5.87 20.82 -3.81
N LYS A 3 -5.91 22.10 -3.37
CA LYS A 3 -5.68 22.48 -1.95
C LYS A 3 -6.78 21.91 -1.05
N LYS A 4 -8.02 21.92 -1.52
CA LYS A 4 -9.16 21.37 -0.80
C LYS A 4 -9.03 19.84 -0.73
N SER A 5 -8.67 19.19 -1.83
CA SER A 5 -8.45 17.74 -1.89
C SER A 5 -7.30 17.30 -0.98
N PHE A 6 -6.16 18.02 -1.02
CA PHE A 6 -5.02 17.76 -0.16
C PHE A 6 -5.39 17.84 1.33
N ARG A 7 -6.08 18.93 1.73
CA ARG A 7 -6.54 19.08 3.13
C ARG A 7 -7.53 18.01 3.55
N GLY A 8 -8.45 17.65 2.68
CA GLY A 8 -9.41 16.58 2.95
C GLY A 8 -8.72 15.24 3.14
N TYR A 9 -7.74 14.95 2.29
CA TYR A 9 -7.05 13.68 2.29
C TYR A 9 -6.21 13.47 3.56
N TRP A 10 -5.29 14.38 3.89
CA TRP A 10 -4.47 14.18 5.08
C TRP A 10 -5.30 14.19 6.39
N LYS A 11 -6.38 15.01 6.47
CA LYS A 11 -7.29 14.97 7.62
C LYS A 11 -8.00 13.63 7.74
N LEU A 12 -8.41 13.04 6.61
CA LEU A 12 -9.01 11.71 6.60
C LEU A 12 -7.99 10.65 7.09
N MET A 13 -6.73 10.75 6.66
CA MET A 13 -5.67 9.85 7.12
C MET A 13 -5.45 9.98 8.62
N VAL A 14 -5.31 11.21 9.14
CA VAL A 14 -5.19 11.46 10.59
C VAL A 14 -6.37 10.86 11.34
N TYR A 15 -7.60 11.13 10.93
CA TYR A 15 -8.80 10.55 11.55
C TYR A 15 -8.77 9.01 11.55
N THR A 16 -8.35 8.41 10.45
CA THR A 16 -8.26 6.95 10.33
C THR A 16 -7.17 6.38 11.25
N ILE A 17 -6.00 7.00 11.29
CA ILE A 17 -4.89 6.59 12.16
C ILE A 17 -5.29 6.74 13.63
N ASP A 18 -5.91 7.87 14.00
CA ASP A 18 -6.39 8.11 15.37
C ASP A 18 -7.40 7.05 15.81
N TYR A 19 -8.28 6.61 14.92
CA TYR A 19 -9.19 5.51 15.20
C TYR A 19 -8.45 4.18 15.35
N LEU A 20 -7.55 3.85 14.42
CA LEU A 20 -6.82 2.57 14.42
C LEU A 20 -5.90 2.44 15.64
N LYS A 21 -5.22 3.51 16.06
CA LYS A 21 -4.32 3.47 17.21
C LYS A 21 -5.05 3.26 18.56
N THR A 22 -6.38 3.42 18.60
CA THR A 22 -7.16 3.00 19.77
C THR A 22 -7.23 1.48 19.94
N ILE A 23 -6.89 0.73 18.89
CA ILE A 23 -6.97 -0.73 18.83
C ILE A 23 -5.56 -1.34 18.94
N ALA A 24 -4.59 -0.81 18.18
CA ALA A 24 -3.22 -1.30 18.13
C ALA A 24 -2.27 -0.20 17.61
N PRO A 25 -0.93 -0.32 17.83
CA PRO A 25 0.04 0.54 17.16
C PRO A 25 -0.11 0.49 15.63
N VAL A 26 0.18 1.61 14.97
CA VAL A 26 -0.04 1.80 13.52
C VAL A 26 1.27 2.09 12.81
N ASP A 27 1.63 1.26 11.85
CA ASP A 27 2.71 1.53 10.92
C ASP A 27 2.13 2.06 9.61
N VAL A 28 2.46 3.29 9.25
CA VAL A 28 2.02 3.95 8.02
C VAL A 28 3.10 3.83 6.96
N ILE A 29 2.79 3.21 5.85
CA ILE A 29 3.70 3.08 4.70
C ILE A 29 3.13 3.90 3.55
N VAL A 30 3.85 4.96 3.16
CA VAL A 30 3.43 5.87 2.09
C VAL A 30 4.02 5.39 0.76
N ILE A 31 3.15 5.08 -0.21
CA ILE A 31 3.55 4.73 -1.57
C ILE A 31 3.03 5.79 -2.53
N SER A 32 3.93 6.46 -3.21
CA SER A 32 3.58 7.48 -4.21
C SER A 32 3.32 6.82 -5.57
N GLY A 33 2.32 7.34 -6.28
CA GLY A 33 2.00 6.94 -7.64
C GLY A 33 2.63 7.84 -8.70
N ASN A 34 2.54 7.43 -9.97
CA ASN A 34 3.09 8.18 -11.10
C ASN A 34 2.34 9.50 -11.40
N HIS A 35 1.13 9.68 -10.88
CA HIS A 35 0.32 10.89 -11.02
C HIS A 35 0.29 11.80 -9.79
N ASP A 36 0.82 11.36 -8.66
CA ASP A 36 0.71 12.06 -7.38
C ASP A 36 2.00 12.05 -6.54
N TYR A 37 3.13 11.74 -7.18
CA TYR A 37 4.43 11.53 -6.53
C TYR A 37 4.77 12.59 -5.47
N GLU A 38 4.80 13.86 -5.85
CA GLU A 38 5.08 14.96 -4.93
C GLU A 38 4.00 15.14 -3.86
N ARG A 39 2.73 14.99 -4.26
CA ARG A 39 1.60 15.21 -3.35
C ARG A 39 1.55 14.17 -2.26
N MET A 40 1.80 12.91 -2.60
CA MET A 40 1.86 11.82 -1.62
C MET A 40 3.04 11.99 -0.68
N TYR A 41 4.19 12.45 -1.18
CA TYR A 41 5.33 12.78 -0.34
C TYR A 41 4.98 13.86 0.70
N TYR A 42 4.32 14.95 0.26
CA TYR A 42 3.87 16.00 1.19
C TYR A 42 2.80 15.52 2.17
N VAL A 43 1.92 14.63 1.76
CA VAL A 43 0.96 14.00 2.69
C VAL A 43 1.71 13.17 3.74
N GLY A 44 2.69 12.40 3.32
CA GLY A 44 3.55 11.63 4.22
C GLY A 44 4.26 12.51 5.25
N ASP A 45 4.86 13.63 4.81
CA ASP A 45 5.51 14.59 5.70
C ASP A 45 4.55 15.24 6.70
N VAL A 46 3.33 15.54 6.27
CA VAL A 46 2.29 16.06 7.19
C VAL A 46 1.93 15.02 8.24
N ILE A 47 1.77 13.76 7.86
CA ILE A 47 1.42 12.67 8.79
C ILE A 47 2.59 12.41 9.74
N ASP A 48 3.82 12.32 9.23
CA ASP A 48 5.02 12.13 10.05
C ASP A 48 5.18 13.27 11.07
N GLY A 49 5.07 14.51 10.61
CA GLY A 49 5.11 15.68 11.48
C GLY A 49 3.99 15.72 12.51
N TRP A 50 2.80 15.19 12.17
CA TRP A 50 1.65 15.12 13.09
C TRP A 50 1.90 14.13 14.23
N TYR A 51 2.45 12.96 13.92
CA TYR A 51 2.67 11.88 14.87
C TYR A 51 4.11 11.81 15.42
N ARG A 52 4.99 12.77 15.13
CA ARG A 52 6.40 12.75 15.55
C ARG A 52 6.65 12.51 17.04
N ASN A 53 5.69 12.76 17.90
CA ASN A 53 5.76 12.59 19.36
C ASN A 53 4.76 11.51 19.86
N ASP A 54 4.29 10.63 18.99
CA ASP A 54 3.33 9.58 19.33
C ASP A 54 3.95 8.20 19.06
N ASP A 55 4.43 7.55 20.11
CA ASP A 55 5.11 6.25 20.04
C ASP A 55 4.21 5.10 19.51
N ALA A 56 2.89 5.33 19.41
CA ALA A 56 1.96 4.36 18.85
C ALA A 56 1.87 4.42 17.31
N VAL A 57 2.50 5.40 16.67
CA VAL A 57 2.44 5.58 15.20
C VAL A 57 3.85 5.71 14.63
N THR A 58 4.17 4.88 13.65
CA THR A 58 5.39 5.04 12.83
C THR A 58 5.02 5.42 11.40
N VAL A 59 5.84 6.23 10.76
CA VAL A 59 5.58 6.68 9.38
C VAL A 59 6.81 6.41 8.52
N ASP A 60 6.66 5.54 7.52
CA ASP A 60 7.65 5.35 6.48
C ASP A 60 7.29 6.19 5.25
N ASN A 61 7.88 7.39 5.18
CA ASN A 61 7.77 8.32 4.05
C ASN A 61 9.10 8.47 3.31
N ASN A 62 9.99 7.47 3.38
CA ASN A 62 11.21 7.50 2.58
C ASN A 62 10.88 7.48 1.07
N ASN A 63 11.82 7.95 0.26
CA ASN A 63 11.62 8.13 -1.20
C ASN A 63 11.89 6.85 -2.02
N GLU A 64 11.88 5.69 -1.39
CA GLU A 64 12.08 4.43 -2.09
C GLU A 64 10.81 4.02 -2.86
N PRO A 65 10.94 3.58 -4.11
CA PRO A 65 9.79 3.18 -4.94
C PRO A 65 9.15 1.88 -4.49
N ARG A 66 9.87 1.07 -3.75
CA ARG A 66 9.42 -0.20 -3.18
C ARG A 66 9.72 -0.23 -1.70
N LYS A 67 8.72 -0.54 -0.90
CA LYS A 67 8.83 -0.62 0.56
C LYS A 67 8.53 -2.03 1.02
N TYR A 68 9.21 -2.42 2.08
CA TYR A 68 9.14 -3.77 2.60
C TYR A 68 8.74 -3.76 4.06
N TYR A 69 7.87 -4.68 4.42
CA TYR A 69 7.41 -4.83 5.79
C TYR A 69 7.50 -6.30 6.22
N ARG A 70 8.13 -6.54 7.37
CA ARG A 70 8.20 -7.86 7.95
C ARG A 70 7.22 -8.00 9.11
N TYR A 71 6.37 -9.02 9.06
CA TYR A 71 5.48 -9.36 10.15
C TYR A 71 5.59 -10.85 10.49
N GLY A 72 6.39 -11.18 11.52
CA GLY A 72 6.70 -12.56 11.85
C GLY A 72 7.44 -13.27 10.70
N THR A 73 6.83 -14.32 10.15
CA THR A 73 7.32 -15.07 8.99
C THR A 73 6.81 -14.53 7.64
N ASN A 74 6.15 -13.37 7.65
CA ASN A 74 5.65 -12.75 6.43
C ASN A 74 6.60 -11.65 5.94
N MET A 75 6.76 -11.56 4.63
CA MET A 75 7.39 -10.45 3.93
C MET A 75 6.37 -9.83 2.99
N LEU A 76 6.07 -8.57 3.21
CA LEU A 76 5.19 -7.78 2.36
C LEU A 76 6.01 -6.75 1.58
N MET A 77 5.76 -6.64 0.30
CA MET A 77 6.30 -5.57 -0.55
C MET A 77 5.15 -4.67 -0.97
N PHE A 78 5.38 -3.38 -0.93
CA PHE A 78 4.45 -2.35 -1.40
C PHE A 78 5.12 -1.51 -2.48
N THR A 79 4.44 -1.33 -3.61
CA THR A 79 4.89 -0.49 -4.71
C THR A 79 3.70 0.05 -5.49
N HIS A 80 3.90 1.14 -6.23
CA HIS A 80 2.85 1.61 -7.13
C HIS A 80 2.57 0.60 -8.26
N GLY A 81 3.59 -0.04 -8.80
CA GLY A 81 3.43 -1.12 -9.77
C GLY A 81 3.39 -0.68 -11.24
N ASP A 82 3.81 0.56 -11.54
CA ASP A 82 3.91 1.09 -12.90
C ASP A 82 5.25 0.77 -13.59
N LYS A 83 6.27 0.42 -12.82
CA LYS A 83 7.63 0.15 -13.33
C LYS A 83 7.96 -1.35 -13.38
N GLU A 84 7.42 -2.13 -12.48
CA GLU A 84 7.73 -3.54 -12.34
C GLU A 84 6.88 -4.41 -13.27
N LYS A 85 7.52 -5.35 -13.96
CA LYS A 85 6.78 -6.48 -14.54
C LYS A 85 6.45 -7.46 -13.40
N ALA A 86 5.18 -7.79 -13.23
CA ALA A 86 4.68 -8.61 -12.12
C ALA A 86 5.47 -9.92 -11.94
N GLN A 87 5.84 -10.58 -13.05
CA GLN A 87 6.63 -11.82 -13.04
C GLN A 87 8.05 -11.66 -12.48
N ASN A 88 8.59 -10.45 -12.45
CA ASN A 88 9.94 -10.15 -11.94
C ASN A 88 9.93 -9.78 -10.44
N ILE A 89 8.77 -9.51 -9.87
CA ILE A 89 8.64 -9.11 -8.45
C ILE A 89 9.29 -10.12 -7.51
N PRO A 90 9.16 -11.44 -7.68
CA PRO A 90 9.86 -12.39 -6.81
C PRO A 90 11.38 -12.22 -6.79
N LEU A 91 11.97 -11.95 -7.95
CA LEU A 91 13.41 -11.72 -8.05
C LEU A 91 13.82 -10.39 -7.41
N ILE A 92 13.02 -9.34 -7.64
CA ILE A 92 13.23 -8.01 -7.02
C ILE A 92 13.22 -8.14 -5.49
N MET A 93 12.20 -8.79 -4.93
CA MET A 93 12.10 -9.02 -3.48
C MET A 93 13.35 -9.76 -2.93
N ALA A 94 13.79 -10.80 -3.62
CA ALA A 94 14.94 -11.59 -3.20
C ALA A 94 16.27 -10.83 -3.31
N THR A 95 16.42 -9.94 -4.30
CA THR A 95 17.65 -9.19 -4.53
C THR A 95 17.73 -7.91 -3.69
N GLU A 96 16.62 -7.23 -3.47
CA GLU A 96 16.61 -6.00 -2.66
C GLU A 96 16.62 -6.28 -1.15
N GLN A 97 16.00 -7.39 -0.72
CA GLN A 97 15.87 -7.77 0.69
C GLN A 97 16.25 -9.23 0.93
N PRO A 98 17.49 -9.65 0.63
CA PRO A 98 17.88 -11.05 0.66
C PRO A 98 17.77 -11.67 2.06
N GLU A 99 18.10 -10.91 3.11
CA GLU A 99 18.01 -11.40 4.49
C GLU A 99 16.56 -11.58 4.93
N MET A 100 15.70 -10.61 4.66
CA MET A 100 14.27 -10.70 4.96
C MET A 100 13.62 -11.82 4.14
N PHE A 101 14.01 -11.96 2.87
CA PHE A 101 13.54 -13.02 2.00
C PHE A 101 13.90 -14.40 2.54
N ALA A 102 15.16 -14.61 2.98
CA ALA A 102 15.59 -15.87 3.56
C ALA A 102 14.91 -16.19 4.91
N ALA A 103 14.61 -15.17 5.70
CA ALA A 103 14.01 -15.31 7.03
C ALA A 103 12.49 -15.45 7.03
N THR A 104 11.83 -15.40 5.87
CA THR A 104 10.36 -15.46 5.77
C THR A 104 9.91 -16.60 4.88
N SER A 105 8.72 -17.14 5.14
CA SER A 105 8.11 -18.24 4.38
C SER A 105 6.86 -17.80 3.60
N HIS A 106 6.20 -16.73 4.01
CA HIS A 106 5.01 -16.19 3.35
C HIS A 106 5.35 -14.84 2.74
N ARG A 107 5.18 -14.70 1.43
CA ARG A 107 5.58 -13.49 0.70
C ARG A 107 4.48 -13.04 -0.24
N GLU A 108 4.16 -11.76 -0.18
CA GLU A 108 3.16 -11.15 -1.06
C GLU A 108 3.57 -9.72 -1.42
N ALA A 109 3.31 -9.32 -2.67
CA ALA A 109 3.47 -7.94 -3.12
C ALA A 109 2.11 -7.32 -3.38
N HIS A 110 1.90 -6.11 -2.86
CA HIS A 110 0.73 -5.29 -3.09
C HIS A 110 1.09 -4.12 -4.01
N CYS A 111 0.43 -4.06 -5.15
CA CYS A 111 0.66 -3.09 -6.21
C CYS A 111 -0.61 -2.29 -6.49
N GLY A 112 -0.49 -1.00 -6.79
CA GLY A 112 -1.58 -0.15 -7.26
C GLY A 112 -1.67 -0.09 -8.78
N HIS A 113 -1.70 1.12 -9.33
CA HIS A 113 -1.62 1.53 -10.72
C HIS A 113 -2.82 1.14 -11.60
N PHE A 114 -3.20 -0.12 -11.68
CA PHE A 114 -4.25 -0.57 -12.61
C PHE A 114 -5.68 -0.30 -12.15
N HIS A 115 -5.88 0.18 -10.93
CA HIS A 115 -7.18 0.47 -10.31
C HIS A 115 -8.18 -0.71 -10.33
N LYS A 116 -7.70 -1.93 -10.50
CA LYS A 116 -8.52 -3.15 -10.54
C LYS A 116 -7.87 -4.24 -9.70
N GLU A 117 -8.67 -5.13 -9.16
CA GLU A 117 -8.15 -6.30 -8.49
C GLU A 117 -7.63 -7.32 -9.50
N GLN A 118 -6.40 -7.75 -9.32
CA GLN A 118 -5.81 -8.85 -10.05
C GLN A 118 -4.79 -9.54 -9.15
N VAL A 119 -4.92 -10.85 -8.99
CA VAL A 119 -3.99 -11.65 -8.19
C VAL A 119 -3.35 -12.71 -9.07
N ASN A 120 -2.03 -12.70 -9.14
CA ASN A 120 -1.25 -13.71 -9.83
C ASN A 120 -0.25 -14.31 -8.86
N GLU A 121 0.14 -15.55 -9.10
CA GLU A 121 1.18 -16.21 -8.33
C GLU A 121 2.38 -16.48 -9.23
N TYR A 122 3.56 -16.05 -8.80
CA TYR A 122 4.82 -16.28 -9.49
C TYR A 122 5.80 -16.93 -8.52
N ARG A 123 6.17 -18.18 -8.78
CA ARG A 123 7.14 -18.94 -7.98
C ARG A 123 6.81 -18.98 -6.49
N GLY A 124 5.53 -19.16 -6.15
CA GLY A 124 5.03 -19.21 -4.77
C GLY A 124 4.87 -17.85 -4.09
N ILE A 125 5.04 -16.74 -4.82
CA ILE A 125 4.83 -15.38 -4.31
C ILE A 125 3.60 -14.79 -4.98
N LYS A 126 2.64 -14.33 -4.19
CA LYS A 126 1.45 -13.64 -4.71
C LYS A 126 1.79 -12.19 -5.01
N VAL A 127 1.41 -11.77 -6.21
CA VAL A 127 1.43 -10.38 -6.65
C VAL A 127 0.01 -9.92 -6.84
N ARG A 128 -0.41 -9.01 -5.99
CA ARG A 128 -1.77 -8.48 -5.93
C ARG A 128 -1.79 -7.04 -6.40
N PHE A 129 -2.49 -6.77 -7.48
CA PHE A 129 -2.90 -5.42 -7.83
C PHE A 129 -4.19 -5.10 -7.09
N ILE A 130 -4.19 -4.01 -6.34
CA ILE A 130 -5.33 -3.60 -5.51
C ILE A 130 -6.22 -2.61 -6.27
N PRO A 131 -7.54 -2.63 -6.04
CA PRO A 131 -8.45 -1.64 -6.60
C PRO A 131 -8.19 -0.26 -5.98
N SER A 132 -8.77 0.78 -6.59
CA SER A 132 -8.71 2.15 -6.09
C SER A 132 -10.02 2.57 -5.45
N ILE A 133 -9.94 3.37 -4.38
CA ILE A 133 -11.10 4.07 -3.80
C ILE A 133 -11.41 5.37 -4.54
N CYS A 134 -10.50 5.86 -5.38
CA CYS A 134 -10.69 7.08 -6.16
C CYS A 134 -11.72 6.88 -7.28
N PRO A 135 -12.53 7.88 -7.62
CA PRO A 135 -13.41 7.81 -8.78
C PRO A 135 -12.58 7.76 -10.07
N ASN A 136 -13.14 7.11 -11.09
CA ASN A 136 -12.56 7.14 -12.43
C ASN A 136 -12.52 8.58 -12.94
N ASP A 137 -11.40 9.00 -13.48
CA ASP A 137 -11.26 10.29 -14.14
C ASP A 137 -11.80 10.26 -15.58
N SER A 138 -11.74 11.40 -16.25
CA SER A 138 -12.24 11.55 -17.62
C SER A 138 -11.50 10.64 -18.62
N TRP A 139 -10.22 10.37 -18.39
CA TRP A 139 -9.41 9.49 -19.23
C TRP A 139 -9.87 8.02 -19.12
N HIS A 140 -10.10 7.53 -17.89
CA HIS A 140 -10.63 6.18 -17.67
C HIS A 140 -11.97 5.98 -18.35
N LYS A 141 -12.88 6.99 -18.28
CA LYS A 141 -14.16 6.95 -18.99
C LYS A 141 -14.01 6.89 -20.51
N GLN A 142 -13.09 7.69 -21.08
CA GLN A 142 -12.85 7.69 -22.53
C GLN A 142 -12.29 6.35 -23.02
N MET A 143 -11.49 5.67 -22.19
CA MET A 143 -10.90 4.37 -22.52
C MET A 143 -11.84 3.19 -22.21
N GLY A 144 -13.03 3.44 -21.68
CA GLY A 144 -13.98 2.38 -21.30
C GLY A 144 -13.55 1.59 -20.07
N TYR A 145 -12.63 2.11 -19.27
CA TYR A 145 -12.22 1.48 -18.02
C TYR A 145 -13.18 1.86 -16.90
N GLU A 146 -14.04 0.94 -16.52
CA GLU A 146 -14.86 1.04 -15.31
C GLU A 146 -14.36 0.05 -14.28
N SER A 147 -13.78 0.55 -13.18
CA SER A 147 -13.47 -0.26 -12.01
C SER A 147 -14.34 0.16 -10.83
N LYS A 148 -14.78 -0.82 -10.06
CA LYS A 148 -15.50 -0.53 -8.81
C LYS A 148 -14.54 0.13 -7.83
N ARG A 149 -15.00 1.21 -7.23
CA ARG A 149 -14.25 1.91 -6.17
C ARG A 149 -14.28 1.03 -4.92
N THR A 150 -13.12 0.62 -4.47
CA THR A 150 -13.04 -0.39 -3.43
C THR A 150 -11.82 -0.17 -2.54
N GLY A 151 -12.03 -0.21 -1.23
CA GLY A 151 -10.96 -0.35 -0.23
C GLY A 151 -10.84 -1.81 0.21
N GLN A 152 -9.64 -2.23 0.56
CA GLN A 152 -9.38 -3.59 1.04
C GLN A 152 -8.62 -3.56 2.36
N ALA A 153 -8.99 -4.45 3.28
CA ALA A 153 -8.30 -4.70 4.54
C ALA A 153 -7.90 -6.18 4.61
N TYR A 154 -6.65 -6.45 4.95
CA TYR A 154 -6.08 -7.79 4.98
C TYR A 154 -5.75 -8.22 6.40
N ILE A 155 -6.03 -9.47 6.73
CA ILE A 155 -5.76 -10.09 8.03
C ILE A 155 -4.58 -11.02 7.89
N TRP A 156 -3.53 -10.79 8.67
CA TRP A 156 -2.30 -11.55 8.63
C TRP A 156 -2.00 -12.23 9.96
N SER A 157 -1.63 -13.49 9.92
CA SER A 157 -1.06 -14.22 11.04
C SER A 157 0.47 -14.09 11.03
N LYS A 158 1.09 -13.89 12.20
CA LYS A 158 2.56 -13.85 12.31
C LYS A 158 3.25 -15.09 11.75
N ALA A 159 2.58 -16.24 11.78
CA ALA A 159 3.16 -17.55 11.45
C ALA A 159 2.55 -18.23 10.21
N ARG A 160 1.31 -17.88 9.81
CA ARG A 160 0.55 -18.64 8.82
C ARG A 160 0.25 -17.87 7.53
N GLY A 161 0.77 -16.69 7.38
CA GLY A 161 0.50 -15.86 6.19
C GLY A 161 -0.83 -15.10 6.28
N MET A 162 -1.40 -14.76 5.13
CA MET A 162 -2.69 -14.08 5.03
C MET A 162 -3.83 -15.07 5.34
N GLU A 163 -4.66 -14.74 6.31
CA GLU A 163 -5.81 -15.56 6.74
C GLU A 163 -7.13 -15.11 6.13
N GLY A 164 -7.22 -13.88 5.66
CA GLY A 164 -8.41 -13.36 5.03
C GLY A 164 -8.27 -11.90 4.61
N TYR A 165 -9.29 -11.42 3.91
CA TYR A 165 -9.41 -10.00 3.59
C TYR A 165 -10.88 -9.60 3.50
N ASN A 166 -11.14 -8.34 3.79
CA ASN A 166 -12.44 -7.71 3.62
C ASN A 166 -12.36 -6.66 2.52
N GLN A 167 -13.42 -6.57 1.73
CA GLN A 167 -13.54 -5.64 0.63
C GLN A 167 -14.74 -4.72 0.87
N TYR A 168 -14.52 -3.43 0.70
CA TYR A 168 -15.52 -2.39 0.93
C TYR A 168 -15.72 -1.58 -0.35
N ASN A 169 -16.88 -1.68 -0.96
CA ASN A 169 -17.25 -0.88 -2.13
C ASN A 169 -17.72 0.51 -1.68
N VAL A 170 -17.28 1.55 -2.41
CA VAL A 170 -17.59 2.95 -2.12
C VAL A 170 -18.51 3.55 -3.20
#